data_4ab97d6fd34e51d6d7b641200fd1fe17
#
_entry.id   4ab97d6fd34e51d6d7b641200fd1fe17
#
_cell.length_a   1.000
_cell.length_b   1.000
_cell.length_c   1.000
_cell.angle_alpha   90.00
_cell.angle_beta   90.00
_cell.angle_gamma   90.00
#
_symmetry.space_group_name_H-M   'P 1'
#
loop_
_entity.id
_entity.type
_entity.pdbx_description
1 polymer ?
#
loop_
_entity_poly.entity_id
_entity_poly.type
_entity_poly.pdbx_seq_one_letter_code
_entity_poly.pdbx_strand_id
1 'polypeptide(L)'
;FFDFSFDSRHEDPKVLEKVLAIIKSCEEKTWAGCTCKVEKAWNRDTVYWDKKLVSYVKASAEECGIKHQYIHSGAGHDAQFAAYMLPTTMIFVQSKDGLSHCEPEYSSPEHCTEGATAMLNAVLKADND
;
A
#
# COMPACT_ATOMS: atom_id res chain seq x y z
N PHE A 1 -16.84 -27.37 -15.30
CA PHE A 1 -15.61 -26.85 -14.71
C PHE A 1 -15.65 -25.33 -14.78
N PHE A 2 -15.36 -24.68 -13.67
CA PHE A 2 -15.28 -23.24 -13.55
C PHE A 2 -14.00 -22.88 -12.78
N ASP A 3 -13.23 -21.94 -13.30
CA ASP A 3 -11.96 -21.48 -12.71
C ASP A 3 -12.02 -19.95 -12.54
N PHE A 4 -11.59 -19.47 -11.38
CA PHE A 4 -11.52 -18.05 -11.09
C PHE A 4 -10.39 -17.75 -10.10
N SER A 5 -9.89 -16.54 -10.12
CA SER A 5 -8.93 -16.04 -9.15
C SER A 5 -9.51 -14.85 -8.39
N PHE A 6 -9.04 -14.66 -7.18
CA PHE A 6 -9.33 -13.47 -6.39
C PHE A 6 -8.08 -13.03 -5.65
N ASP A 7 -8.02 -11.73 -5.35
CA ASP A 7 -6.97 -11.08 -4.60
C ASP A 7 -7.55 -10.59 -3.27
N SER A 8 -6.82 -10.82 -2.18
CA SER A 8 -7.21 -10.38 -0.85
C SER A 8 -6.10 -9.52 -0.26
N ARG A 9 -6.44 -8.30 0.17
CA ARG A 9 -5.49 -7.32 0.69
C ARG A 9 -5.97 -6.76 2.02
N HIS A 10 -5.07 -6.67 2.99
CA HIS A 10 -5.33 -6.07 4.29
C HIS A 10 -4.03 -5.63 4.95
N GLU A 11 -4.08 -4.56 5.75
CA GLU A 11 -2.92 -4.09 6.51
C GLU A 11 -2.49 -5.03 7.64
N ASP A 12 -3.45 -5.71 8.29
CA ASP A 12 -3.19 -6.67 9.34
C ASP A 12 -3.03 -8.09 8.76
N PRO A 13 -1.83 -8.70 8.85
CA PRO A 13 -1.56 -10.06 8.37
C PRO A 13 -2.49 -11.11 9.00
N LYS A 14 -2.92 -10.92 10.25
CA LYS A 14 -3.82 -11.85 10.94
C LYS A 14 -5.20 -11.92 10.30
N VAL A 15 -5.64 -10.82 9.68
CA VAL A 15 -6.89 -10.81 8.92
C VAL A 15 -6.72 -11.62 7.64
N LEU A 16 -5.60 -11.48 6.95
CA LEU A 16 -5.29 -12.27 5.75
C LEU A 16 -5.18 -13.76 6.07
N GLU A 17 -4.56 -14.14 7.20
CA GLU A 17 -4.52 -15.53 7.67
C GLU A 17 -5.92 -16.10 7.87
N LYS A 18 -6.83 -15.34 8.50
CA LYS A 18 -8.23 -15.77 8.69
C LYS A 18 -8.96 -15.93 7.36
N VAL A 19 -8.79 -14.98 6.43
CA VAL A 19 -9.38 -15.06 5.08
C VAL A 19 -8.88 -16.32 4.38
N LEU A 20 -7.58 -16.56 4.39
CA LEU A 20 -6.98 -17.75 3.78
C LEU A 20 -7.49 -19.06 4.41
N ALA A 21 -7.67 -19.11 5.73
CA ALA A 21 -8.22 -20.25 6.40
C ALA A 21 -9.67 -20.54 5.98
N ILE A 22 -10.50 -19.48 5.86
CA ILE A 22 -11.89 -19.60 5.37
C ILE A 22 -11.90 -20.16 3.94
N ILE A 23 -11.05 -19.62 3.06
CA ILE A 23 -10.97 -20.06 1.68
C ILE A 23 -10.54 -21.53 1.59
N LYS A 24 -9.50 -21.91 2.32
CA LYS A 24 -9.04 -23.31 2.36
C LYS A 24 -10.11 -24.27 2.88
N SER A 25 -10.94 -23.83 3.83
CA SER A 25 -12.05 -24.66 4.34
C SER A 25 -13.11 -25.00 3.27
N CYS A 26 -13.11 -24.31 2.13
CA CYS A 26 -14.00 -24.64 1.02
C CYS A 26 -13.64 -25.97 0.34
N GLU A 27 -12.38 -26.42 0.42
CA GLU A 27 -11.94 -27.72 -0.11
C GLU A 27 -12.54 -28.91 0.64
N GLU A 28 -12.92 -28.69 1.93
CA GLU A 28 -13.49 -29.72 2.79
C GLU A 28 -14.99 -29.93 2.54
N LYS A 29 -15.60 -29.14 1.68
CA LYS A 29 -17.05 -29.09 1.46
C LYS A 29 -17.41 -29.38 0.02
N THR A 30 -18.57 -29.98 -0.16
CA THR A 30 -19.21 -30.13 -1.46
C THR A 30 -20.35 -29.12 -1.58
N TRP A 31 -20.33 -28.35 -2.66
CA TRP A 31 -21.28 -27.29 -2.95
C TRP A 31 -22.17 -27.68 -4.13
N ALA A 32 -23.43 -27.98 -3.88
CA ALA A 32 -24.38 -28.44 -4.92
C ALA A 32 -23.81 -29.54 -5.83
N GLY A 33 -23.10 -30.52 -5.25
CA GLY A 33 -22.46 -31.61 -5.99
C GLY A 33 -21.10 -31.28 -6.60
N CYS A 34 -20.61 -30.05 -6.44
CA CYS A 34 -19.29 -29.63 -6.94
C CYS A 34 -18.23 -29.69 -5.84
N THR A 35 -17.03 -30.11 -6.20
CA THR A 35 -15.84 -30.02 -5.33
C THR A 35 -15.06 -28.75 -5.64
N CYS A 36 -14.40 -28.20 -4.63
CA CYS A 36 -13.54 -27.02 -4.76
C CYS A 36 -12.07 -27.43 -4.58
N LYS A 37 -11.19 -26.88 -5.40
CA LYS A 37 -9.73 -26.95 -5.23
C LYS A 37 -9.19 -25.54 -5.11
N VAL A 38 -8.37 -25.28 -4.10
CA VAL A 38 -7.80 -23.95 -3.84
C VAL A 38 -6.30 -23.97 -4.03
N GLU A 39 -5.80 -23.15 -4.93
CA GLU A 39 -4.37 -22.98 -5.15
C GLU A 39 -3.96 -21.55 -4.79
N LYS A 40 -2.93 -21.43 -3.96
CA LYS A 40 -2.33 -20.12 -3.64
C LYS A 40 -1.32 -19.77 -4.73
N ALA A 41 -1.66 -18.84 -5.61
CA ALA A 41 -0.82 -18.44 -6.71
C ALA A 41 0.43 -17.69 -6.23
N TRP A 42 0.25 -16.70 -5.34
CA TRP A 42 1.37 -15.96 -4.74
C TRP A 42 0.97 -15.28 -3.44
N ASN A 43 1.94 -14.72 -2.72
CA ASN A 43 1.74 -13.96 -1.51
C ASN A 43 2.80 -12.87 -1.41
N ARG A 44 2.42 -11.74 -0.85
CA ARG A 44 3.33 -10.67 -0.47
C ARG A 44 3.02 -10.25 0.96
N ASP A 45 4.04 -10.14 1.77
CA ASP A 45 3.88 -9.76 3.17
C ASP A 45 3.58 -8.26 3.28
N THR A 46 2.88 -7.89 4.35
CA THR A 46 2.67 -6.48 4.70
C THR A 46 4.02 -5.82 5.00
N VAL A 47 4.27 -4.69 4.37
CA VAL A 47 5.47 -3.88 4.60
C VAL A 47 5.10 -2.66 5.43
N TYR A 48 5.84 -2.46 6.52
CA TYR A 48 5.73 -1.29 7.38
C TYR A 48 6.86 -0.32 7.07
N TRP A 49 6.51 0.94 6.83
CA TRP A 49 7.48 1.98 6.55
C TRP A 49 8.27 2.36 7.79
N ASP A 50 9.51 2.82 7.58
CA ASP A 50 10.37 3.30 8.66
C ASP A 50 9.75 4.50 9.36
N LYS A 51 9.55 4.38 10.67
CA LYS A 51 8.85 5.38 11.49
C LYS A 51 9.60 6.72 11.55
N LYS A 52 10.93 6.70 11.51
CA LYS A 52 11.76 7.90 11.56
C LYS A 52 11.60 8.69 10.26
N LEU A 53 11.72 8.00 9.10
CA LEU A 53 11.51 8.63 7.80
C LEU A 53 10.08 9.15 7.62
N VAL A 54 9.07 8.38 8.06
CA VAL A 54 7.67 8.85 8.07
C VAL A 54 7.53 10.11 8.92
N SER A 55 8.22 10.20 10.08
CA SER A 55 8.17 11.40 10.94
C SER A 55 8.79 12.63 10.27
N TYR A 56 9.85 12.46 9.47
CA TYR A 56 10.45 13.56 8.71
C TYR A 56 9.52 14.08 7.62
N VAL A 57 8.87 13.18 6.90
CA VAL A 57 7.86 13.57 5.89
C VAL A 57 6.72 14.36 6.54
N LYS A 58 6.21 13.87 7.66
CA LYS A 58 5.16 14.56 8.42
C LYS A 58 5.61 15.96 8.85
N ALA A 59 6.76 16.07 9.53
CA ALA A 59 7.29 17.34 10.00
C ALA A 59 7.51 18.32 8.83
N SER A 60 8.00 17.84 7.69
CA SER A 60 8.21 18.65 6.49
C SER A 60 6.91 19.20 5.93
N ALA A 61 5.86 18.37 5.88
CA ALA A 61 4.53 18.82 5.44
C ALA A 61 3.95 19.87 6.41
N GLU A 62 4.07 19.66 7.73
CA GLU A 62 3.61 20.61 8.76
C GLU A 62 4.32 21.96 8.65
N GLU A 63 5.64 21.96 8.54
CA GLU A 63 6.45 23.19 8.41
C GLU A 63 6.15 23.98 7.14
N CYS A 64 5.81 23.29 6.06
CA CYS A 64 5.41 23.92 4.80
C CYS A 64 3.92 24.26 4.71
N GLY A 65 3.13 24.01 5.76
CA GLY A 65 1.69 24.25 5.77
C GLY A 65 0.89 23.36 4.81
N ILE A 66 1.46 22.21 4.40
CA ILE A 66 0.84 21.25 3.49
C ILE A 66 -0.14 20.38 4.26
N LYS A 67 -1.38 20.34 3.82
CA LYS A 67 -2.39 19.42 4.37
C LYS A 67 -2.00 17.98 4.05
N HIS A 68 -1.97 17.13 5.06
CA HIS A 68 -1.54 15.75 4.92
C HIS A 68 -2.30 14.81 5.84
N GLN A 69 -2.21 13.53 5.55
CA GLN A 69 -2.73 12.45 6.39
C GLN A 69 -1.89 11.18 6.18
N TYR A 70 -1.96 10.28 7.16
CA TYR A 70 -1.47 8.93 6.95
C TYR A 70 -2.50 8.15 6.15
N ILE A 71 -2.01 7.37 5.20
CA ILE A 71 -2.84 6.44 4.45
C ILE A 71 -2.20 5.06 4.42
N HIS A 72 -3.05 4.05 4.34
CA HIS A 72 -2.66 2.69 4.04
C HIS A 72 -2.80 2.46 2.53
N SER A 73 -1.78 1.86 1.89
CA SER A 73 -1.86 1.49 0.48
C SER A 73 -2.07 -0.01 0.33
N GLY A 74 -3.12 -0.41 -0.36
CA GLY A 74 -3.33 -1.79 -0.78
C GLY A 74 -2.63 -2.16 -2.09
N ALA A 75 -1.95 -1.22 -2.74
CA ALA A 75 -1.24 -1.47 -4.00
C ALA A 75 0.16 -2.04 -3.79
N GLY A 76 0.72 -2.64 -4.83
CA GLY A 76 2.13 -3.00 -4.88
C GLY A 76 2.99 -1.82 -5.32
N HIS A 77 4.14 -1.62 -4.68
CA HIS A 77 5.07 -0.53 -4.96
C HIS A 77 6.50 -1.04 -5.00
N ASP A 78 7.33 -0.49 -5.88
CA ASP A 78 8.76 -0.82 -5.94
C ASP A 78 9.48 -0.50 -4.62
N ALA A 79 9.04 0.54 -3.92
CA ALA A 79 9.55 0.88 -2.59
C ALA A 79 9.41 -0.25 -1.55
N GLN A 80 8.47 -1.19 -1.74
CA GLN A 80 8.36 -2.37 -0.87
C GLN A 80 9.61 -3.25 -0.95
N PHE A 81 10.21 -3.37 -2.14
CA PHE A 81 11.46 -4.13 -2.31
C PHE A 81 12.64 -3.41 -1.66
N ALA A 82 12.70 -2.09 -1.76
CA ALA A 82 13.71 -1.29 -1.06
C ALA A 82 13.58 -1.44 0.45
N ALA A 83 12.36 -1.50 0.98
CA ALA A 83 12.10 -1.63 2.41
C ALA A 83 12.59 -2.94 3.05
N TYR A 84 12.82 -4.00 2.24
CA TYR A 84 13.46 -5.22 2.73
C TYR A 84 14.95 -5.07 2.99
N MET A 85 15.57 -4.03 2.45
CA MET A 85 17.03 -3.83 2.51
C MET A 85 17.43 -2.55 3.22
N LEU A 86 16.58 -1.53 3.20
CA LEU A 86 16.88 -0.18 3.69
C LEU A 86 15.67 0.42 4.40
N PRO A 87 15.87 1.30 5.39
CA PRO A 87 14.82 2.16 5.89
C PRO A 87 14.16 2.92 4.74
N THR A 88 12.85 2.78 4.58
CA THR A 88 12.13 3.30 3.42
C THR A 88 10.81 3.91 3.86
N THR A 89 10.37 4.93 3.15
CA THR A 89 9.03 5.51 3.25
C THR A 89 8.50 5.91 1.88
N MET A 90 7.24 6.29 1.82
CA MET A 90 6.59 6.76 0.60
C MET A 90 5.75 8.01 0.86
N ILE A 91 5.64 8.84 -0.17
CA ILE A 91 4.75 9.99 -0.20
C ILE A 91 3.79 9.80 -1.39
N PHE A 92 2.53 10.02 -1.14
CA PHE A 92 1.51 10.10 -2.18
C PHE A 92 1.07 11.54 -2.35
N VAL A 93 0.82 11.94 -3.58
CA VAL A 93 0.15 13.20 -3.90
C VAL A 93 -1.32 12.94 -4.19
N GLN A 94 -2.16 13.95 -3.99
CA GLN A 94 -3.59 13.82 -4.23
C GLN A 94 -3.87 13.62 -5.71
N SER A 95 -4.69 12.63 -6.04
CA SER A 95 -5.29 12.46 -7.36
C SER A 95 -6.70 13.03 -7.39
N LYS A 96 -7.07 13.62 -8.53
CA LYS A 96 -8.42 14.15 -8.77
C LYS A 96 -9.46 13.04 -8.59
N ASP A 97 -10.47 13.31 -7.79
CA ASP A 97 -11.56 12.38 -7.47
C ASP A 97 -11.10 11.04 -6.87
N GLY A 98 -9.86 10.96 -6.39
CA GLY A 98 -9.27 9.73 -5.86
C GLY A 98 -9.03 8.64 -6.91
N LEU A 99 -9.06 8.98 -8.19
CA LEU A 99 -8.86 8.03 -9.28
C LEU A 99 -7.42 7.58 -9.36
N SER A 100 -7.22 6.29 -9.61
CA SER A 100 -5.92 5.67 -9.82
C SER A 100 -6.02 4.50 -10.79
N HIS A 101 -4.93 4.20 -11.50
CA HIS A 101 -4.83 3.12 -12.49
C HIS A 101 -5.87 3.20 -13.62
N CYS A 102 -6.24 4.41 -14.04
CA CYS A 102 -7.18 4.65 -15.13
C CYS A 102 -6.78 5.88 -15.95
N GLU A 103 -7.25 5.95 -17.20
CA GLU A 103 -6.90 7.02 -18.14
C GLU A 103 -7.18 8.45 -17.60
N PRO A 104 -8.29 8.73 -16.87
CA PRO A 104 -8.54 10.05 -16.29
C PRO A 104 -7.78 10.35 -15.00
N GLU A 105 -6.85 9.50 -14.55
CA GLU A 105 -6.01 9.79 -13.38
C GLU A 105 -5.21 11.07 -13.60
N TYR A 106 -5.32 11.99 -12.64
CA TYR A 106 -4.66 13.28 -12.74
C TYR A 106 -4.30 13.86 -11.37
N SER A 107 -3.07 14.30 -11.22
CA SER A 107 -2.62 15.12 -10.10
C SER A 107 -2.30 16.51 -10.57
N SER A 108 -2.78 17.54 -9.87
CA SER A 108 -2.51 18.92 -10.28
C SER A 108 -1.03 19.30 -10.09
N PRO A 109 -0.51 20.29 -10.84
CA PRO A 109 0.84 20.80 -10.62
C PRO A 109 1.08 21.28 -9.19
N GLU A 110 0.07 21.82 -8.53
CA GLU A 110 0.12 22.27 -7.14
C GLU A 110 0.35 21.07 -6.20
N HIS A 111 -0.43 19.99 -6.32
CA HIS A 111 -0.25 18.79 -5.51
C HIS A 111 1.10 18.12 -5.77
N CYS A 112 1.56 18.10 -7.02
CA CYS A 112 2.90 17.60 -7.35
C CYS A 112 3.99 18.44 -6.69
N THR A 113 3.83 19.77 -6.69
CA THR A 113 4.77 20.70 -6.05
C THR A 113 4.79 20.52 -4.53
N GLU A 114 3.61 20.36 -3.89
CA GLU A 114 3.50 20.06 -2.46
C GLU A 114 4.23 18.76 -2.10
N GLY A 115 3.99 17.69 -2.86
CA GLY A 115 4.65 16.40 -2.66
C GLY A 115 6.17 16.48 -2.83
N ALA A 116 6.66 17.16 -3.87
CA ALA A 116 8.08 17.36 -4.11
C ALA A 116 8.74 18.22 -3.01
N THR A 117 8.04 19.26 -2.52
CA THR A 117 8.50 20.10 -1.43
C THR A 117 8.63 19.33 -0.13
N ALA A 118 7.60 18.55 0.24
CA ALA A 118 7.64 17.70 1.42
C ALA A 118 8.77 16.66 1.34
N MET A 119 8.97 16.06 0.17
CA MET A 119 10.04 15.09 -0.07
C MET A 119 11.42 15.73 0.09
N LEU A 120 11.68 16.87 -0.55
CA LEU A 120 12.97 17.57 -0.45
C LEU A 120 13.31 17.91 1.00
N ASN A 121 12.38 18.49 1.74
CA ASN A 121 12.61 18.86 3.14
C ASN A 121 12.79 17.62 4.03
N ALA A 122 12.09 16.51 3.76
CA ALA A 122 12.29 15.27 4.49
C ALA A 122 13.68 14.66 4.23
N VAL A 123 14.18 14.72 3.00
CA VAL A 123 15.55 14.28 2.65
C VAL A 123 16.58 15.13 3.39
N LEU A 124 16.44 16.46 3.38
CA LEU A 124 17.34 17.35 4.10
C LEU A 124 17.35 17.11 5.61
N LYS A 125 16.19 16.77 6.20
CA LYS A 125 16.11 16.38 7.62
C LYS A 125 16.84 15.06 7.89
N ALA A 126 16.66 14.07 6.99
CA ALA A 126 17.32 12.78 7.13
C ALA A 126 18.85 12.86 6.98
N ASP A 127 19.35 13.78 6.14
CA ASP A 127 20.77 13.98 5.89
C ASP A 127 21.48 14.70 7.05
N ASN A 128 20.74 15.50 7.82
CA ASN A 128 21.28 16.28 8.94
C ASN A 128 21.16 15.60 10.32
N ASP A 129 20.59 14.37 10.40
CA ASP A 129 20.35 13.65 11.66
C ASP A 129 21.22 12.36 11.75
#